data_f82813fd6b13079acb2cd96db7a3e077
#
_entry.id   f82813fd6b13079acb2cd96db7a3e077
#
_cell.length_a   1.000
_cell.length_b   1.000
_cell.length_c   1.000
_cell.angle_alpha   90.00
_cell.angle_beta   90.00
_cell.angle_gamma   90.00
#
_symmetry.space_group_name_H-M   'P 1'
#
loop_
_entity.id
_entity.type
_entity.pdbx_description
1 polymer ?
#
loop_
_entity_poly.entity_id
_entity_poly.type
_entity_poly.pdbx_seq_one_letter_code
_entity_poly.pdbx_strand_id
1 'polypeptide(L)'
;MTKELLAEKLTITCKWTFLTRDQFLRIKRMRTGRNFVRLRYYDEDTDTVREKQFYSGTMTYEPGPTDASGKPAHYKNISWPFIER
;
A
#
# COMPACT_ATOMS: atom_id res chain seq x y z
N MET A 1 -6.09 5.68 4.60
CA MET A 1 -6.34 4.26 4.25
C MET A 1 -7.82 4.05 4.00
N THR A 2 -8.14 3.45 2.88
CA THR A 2 -9.52 3.18 2.48
C THR A 2 -9.80 1.69 2.65
N LYS A 3 -10.96 1.36 3.23
CA LYS A 3 -11.39 -0.01 3.47
C LYS A 3 -12.66 -0.28 2.69
N GLU A 4 -12.66 -1.34 1.90
CA GLU A 4 -13.81 -1.77 1.11
C GLU A 4 -14.04 -3.27 1.30
N LEU A 5 -15.31 -3.66 1.28
CA LEU A 5 -15.70 -5.07 1.32
C LEU A 5 -16.08 -5.51 -0.09
N LEU A 6 -15.30 -6.43 -0.66
CA LEU A 6 -15.57 -7.04 -1.95
C LEU A 6 -16.00 -8.49 -1.74
N ALA A 7 -17.26 -8.80 -2.04
CA ALA A 7 -17.86 -10.09 -1.70
C ALA A 7 -17.66 -10.36 -0.20
N GLU A 8 -16.98 -11.42 0.17
CA GLU A 8 -16.69 -11.75 1.56
C GLU A 8 -15.29 -11.34 2.00
N LYS A 9 -14.53 -10.68 1.12
CA LYS A 9 -13.14 -10.31 1.39
C LYS A 9 -12.99 -8.82 1.61
N LEU A 10 -12.23 -8.48 2.63
CA LEU A 10 -11.89 -7.11 2.96
C LEU A 10 -10.74 -6.64 2.08
N THR A 11 -10.87 -5.46 1.50
CA THR A 11 -9.78 -4.80 0.77
C THR A 11 -9.41 -3.53 1.50
N ILE A 12 -8.13 -3.37 1.80
CA ILE A 12 -7.58 -2.17 2.40
C ILE A 12 -6.66 -1.53 1.38
N THR A 13 -6.94 -0.28 1.01
CA THR A 13 -6.11 0.46 0.07
C THR A 13 -5.34 1.54 0.82
N CYS A 14 -4.02 1.47 0.74
CA CYS A 14 -3.14 2.49 1.28
C CYS A 14 -2.83 3.51 0.18
N LYS A 15 -3.02 4.78 0.50
CA LYS A 15 -2.79 5.86 -0.46
C LYS A 15 -1.87 6.91 0.14
N TRP A 16 -0.94 7.37 -0.70
CA TRP A 16 -0.04 8.48 -0.35
C TRP A 16 -0.11 9.50 -1.47
N THR A 17 -0.19 10.77 -1.10
CA THR A 17 -0.17 11.85 -2.11
C THR A 17 1.23 12.12 -2.61
N PHE A 18 2.23 11.90 -1.78
CA PHE A 18 3.62 12.19 -2.09
C PHE A 18 4.54 11.30 -1.25
N LEU A 19 5.53 10.70 -1.91
CA LEU A 19 6.62 9.98 -1.27
C LEU A 19 7.93 10.34 -1.92
N THR A 20 8.97 10.55 -1.12
CA THR A 20 10.32 10.67 -1.66
C THR A 20 10.76 9.32 -2.24
N ARG A 21 11.78 9.35 -3.10
CA ARG A 21 12.30 8.12 -3.70
C ARG A 21 12.68 7.09 -2.63
N ASP A 22 13.35 7.52 -1.57
CA ASP A 22 13.77 6.61 -0.51
C ASP A 22 12.57 5.98 0.21
N GLN A 23 11.56 6.77 0.52
CA GLN A 23 10.34 6.27 1.16
C GLN A 23 9.61 5.29 0.25
N PHE A 24 9.49 5.62 -1.02
CA PHE A 24 8.85 4.75 -2.01
C PHE A 24 9.58 3.41 -2.14
N LEU A 25 10.90 3.45 -2.22
CA LEU A 25 11.68 2.23 -2.35
C LEU A 25 11.59 1.35 -1.11
N ARG A 26 11.51 1.93 0.08
CA ARG A 26 11.32 1.18 1.32
C ARG A 26 10.00 0.42 1.30
N ILE A 27 8.93 1.07 0.89
CA ILE A 27 7.60 0.45 0.80
C ILE A 27 7.62 -0.65 -0.25
N LYS A 28 8.22 -0.40 -1.39
CA LYS A 28 8.31 -1.38 -2.47
C LYS A 28 9.11 -2.61 -2.07
N ARG A 29 10.17 -2.44 -1.29
CA ARG A 29 10.98 -3.55 -0.79
C ARG A 29 10.23 -4.43 0.20
N MET A 30 9.31 -3.88 0.96
CA MET A 30 8.47 -4.68 1.85
C MET A 30 7.61 -5.68 1.09
N ARG A 31 7.25 -5.34 -0.13
CA ARG A 31 6.48 -6.23 -1.02
C ARG A 31 7.35 -7.35 -1.60
N THR A 32 8.62 -7.03 -1.90
CA THR A 32 9.53 -7.97 -2.56
C THR A 32 9.88 -9.12 -1.61
N GLY A 33 9.67 -10.34 -2.04
CA GLY A 33 10.01 -11.52 -1.26
C GLY A 33 8.95 -11.97 -0.26
N ARG A 34 7.77 -11.32 -0.26
CA ARG A 34 6.64 -11.72 0.59
C ARG A 34 5.37 -11.81 -0.24
N ASN A 35 4.72 -12.97 -0.18
CA ASN A 35 3.42 -13.15 -0.81
C ASN A 35 2.30 -12.56 0.02
N PHE A 36 2.48 -12.55 1.34
CA PHE A 36 1.47 -12.08 2.28
C PHE A 36 2.10 -11.12 3.28
N VAL A 37 1.30 -10.15 3.72
CA VAL A 37 1.68 -9.23 4.80
C VAL A 37 0.60 -9.26 5.88
N ARG A 38 1.00 -8.98 7.12
CA ARG A 38 0.05 -8.78 8.22
C ARG A 38 -0.25 -7.31 8.35
N LEU A 39 -1.53 -6.97 8.31
CA LEU A 39 -1.98 -5.61 8.53
C LEU A 39 -2.85 -5.54 9.77
N ARG A 40 -2.60 -4.52 10.58
CA ARG A 40 -3.47 -4.16 11.69
C ARG A 40 -4.38 -3.05 11.22
N TYR A 41 -5.66 -3.19 11.48
CA TYR A 41 -6.65 -2.20 11.09
C TYR A 41 -7.75 -2.13 12.14
N TYR A 42 -8.41 -0.98 12.17
CA TYR A 42 -9.56 -0.79 13.04
C TYR A 42 -10.81 -1.32 12.34
N ASP A 43 -11.50 -2.23 13.02
CA ASP A 43 -12.79 -2.77 12.55
C ASP A 43 -13.91 -2.05 13.27
N GLU A 44 -14.63 -1.24 12.52
CA GLU A 44 -15.72 -0.42 13.06
C GLU A 44 -16.91 -1.24 13.52
N ASP A 45 -17.17 -2.38 12.87
CA ASP A 45 -18.30 -3.23 13.20
C ASP A 45 -18.16 -3.89 14.56
N THR A 46 -16.93 -4.20 14.95
CA THR A 46 -16.64 -4.85 16.24
C THR A 46 -15.99 -3.90 17.24
N ASP A 47 -15.68 -2.67 16.82
CA ASP A 47 -14.99 -1.67 17.63
C ASP A 47 -13.67 -2.21 18.22
N THR A 48 -12.93 -2.95 17.40
CA THR A 48 -11.66 -3.57 17.81
C THR A 48 -10.61 -3.39 16.75
N VAL A 49 -9.35 -3.42 17.19
CA VAL A 49 -8.22 -3.50 16.27
C VAL A 49 -7.98 -4.96 15.94
N ARG A 50 -7.97 -5.27 14.67
CA ARG A 50 -7.75 -6.62 14.16
C ARG A 50 -6.45 -6.70 13.37
N GLU A 51 -5.89 -7.90 13.34
CA GLU A 51 -4.72 -8.20 12.55
C GLU A 51 -5.01 -9.44 11.71
N LYS A 52 -4.86 -9.31 10.39
CA LYS A 52 -5.10 -10.40 9.46
C LYS A 52 -4.02 -10.43 8.39
N GLN A 53 -3.89 -11.56 7.73
CA GLN A 53 -3.00 -11.70 6.58
C GLN A 53 -3.69 -11.20 5.31
N PHE A 54 -2.94 -10.42 4.53
CA PHE A 54 -3.39 -9.87 3.26
C PHE A 54 -2.34 -10.17 2.20
N TYR A 55 -2.77 -10.31 0.97
CA TYR A 55 -1.85 -10.29 -0.16
C TYR A 55 -1.94 -8.93 -0.85
N SER A 56 -0.82 -8.48 -1.38
CA SER A 56 -0.75 -7.18 -2.04
C SER A 56 -1.24 -7.27 -3.47
N GLY A 57 -2.08 -6.31 -3.87
CA GLY A 57 -2.44 -6.12 -5.26
C GLY A 57 -1.39 -5.31 -6.01
N THR A 58 -1.76 -4.81 -7.17
CA THR A 58 -0.87 -4.01 -7.99
C THR A 58 -0.78 -2.60 -7.45
N MET A 59 0.44 -2.15 -7.14
CA MET A 59 0.69 -0.77 -6.75
C MET A 59 0.65 0.14 -7.97
N THR A 60 -0.09 1.23 -7.90
CA THR A 60 -0.11 2.27 -8.92
C THR A 60 0.52 3.54 -8.38
N TYR A 61 1.22 4.26 -9.24
CA TYR A 61 1.90 5.48 -8.84
C TYR A 61 2.24 6.33 -10.06
N GLU A 62 2.56 7.61 -9.82
CA GLU A 62 3.03 8.52 -10.85
C GLU A 62 4.44 8.98 -10.48
N PRO A 63 5.46 8.70 -11.31
CA PRO A 63 6.79 9.22 -11.05
C PRO A 63 6.82 10.73 -11.28
N GLY A 64 7.55 11.43 -10.43
CA GLY A 64 7.79 12.85 -10.59
C GLY A 64 8.90 13.14 -11.58
N PRO A 65 9.36 14.41 -11.64
CA PRO A 65 10.47 14.79 -12.51
C PRO A 65 11.75 14.00 -12.22
N THR A 66 12.49 13.67 -13.25
CA THR A 66 13.79 13.01 -13.09
C THR A 66 14.83 13.99 -12.58
N ASP A 67 15.71 13.50 -11.71
CA ASP A 67 16.86 14.26 -11.24
C ASP A 67 18.05 14.12 -12.20
N ALA A 68 19.19 14.67 -11.82
CA ALA A 68 20.40 14.64 -12.65
C ALA A 68 20.90 13.21 -12.91
N SER A 69 20.54 12.24 -12.07
CA SER A 69 20.93 10.83 -12.26
C SER A 69 19.99 10.07 -13.19
N GLY A 70 18.95 10.71 -13.71
CA GLY A 70 17.95 10.07 -14.55
C GLY A 70 16.89 9.28 -13.80
N LYS A 71 16.81 9.44 -12.47
CA LYS A 71 15.85 8.74 -11.63
C LYS A 71 14.80 9.72 -11.12
N PRO A 72 13.55 9.25 -10.90
CA PRO A 72 12.55 10.12 -10.30
C PRO A 72 12.97 10.58 -8.92
N ALA A 73 12.85 11.88 -8.65
CA ALA A 73 13.17 12.45 -7.34
C ALA A 73 12.11 12.11 -6.29
N HIS A 74 10.87 11.93 -6.72
CA HIS A 74 9.75 11.59 -5.84
C HIS A 74 8.67 10.87 -6.64
N TYR A 75 7.66 10.37 -5.93
CA TYR A 75 6.48 9.74 -6.50
C TYR A 75 5.24 10.35 -5.89
N LYS A 76 4.14 10.38 -6.65
CA LYS A 76 2.87 10.94 -6.21
C LYS A 76 1.71 10.05 -6.60
N ASN A 77 0.57 10.26 -5.96
CA ASN A 77 -0.66 9.51 -6.22
C ASN A 77 -0.42 8.00 -6.12
N ILE A 78 0.27 7.58 -5.06
CA ILE A 78 0.58 6.17 -4.83
C ILE A 78 -0.66 5.50 -4.22
N SER A 79 -1.05 4.37 -4.79
CA SER A 79 -2.16 3.57 -4.31
C SER A 79 -1.75 2.11 -4.29
N TRP A 80 -1.92 1.45 -3.16
CA TRP A 80 -1.50 0.07 -2.98
C TRP A 80 -2.59 -0.70 -2.24
N PRO A 81 -3.36 -1.55 -2.96
CA PRO A 81 -4.41 -2.34 -2.34
C PRO A 81 -3.86 -3.59 -1.68
N PHE A 82 -4.45 -3.93 -0.54
CA PHE A 82 -4.19 -5.17 0.17
C PHE A 82 -5.51 -5.91 0.32
N ILE A 83 -5.54 -7.17 -0.08
CA ILE A 83 -6.75 -7.97 -0.14
C ILE A 83 -6.65 -9.08 0.90
N GLU A 84 -7.69 -9.24 1.70
CA GLU A 84 -7.75 -10.27 2.74
C GLU A 84 -7.53 -11.65 2.11
N ARG A 85 -6.70 -12.41 2.76
CA ARG A 85 -6.41 -13.78 2.33
C ARG A 85 -7.61 -14.71 2.49
#